data_418df947b0c273c49f1370af8e101f51
#
_entry.id   418df947b0c273c49f1370af8e101f51
#
_cell.length_a   1.000
_cell.length_b   1.000
_cell.length_c   1.000
_cell.angle_alpha   90.00
_cell.angle_beta   90.00
_cell.angle_gamma   90.00
#
_symmetry.space_group_name_H-M   'P 1'
#
loop_
_entity.id
_entity.type
_entity.pdbx_description
1 polymer ?
#
loop_
_entity_poly.entity_id
_entity_poly.type
_entity_poly.pdbx_seq_one_letter_code
_entity_poly.pdbx_strand_id
1 'polypeptide(L)'
;MNSRYALAACIGLMSLWPLQTKGDAQPQEKPIVQIPQPGVPQIMTMEGKFVRASYNNEGYVILGYQATNRSVGEEWMLLEVGMTLRDNVPDYRFPREALSLETPDGTTIPLPSISEQRGSAVQAIQQRAKVQRDSINYFPAGASRACAMLFFPDLGSRALPQDVVDLSDDRACVGRLYFKIPGGIKYGQHWLNVKFQKSLVRVPFRILTKEEEQTFSKNYKSIERQVKDAFKPKK
;
A
#
# COMPACT_ATOMS: atom_id res chain seq x y z
N MET A 1 -53.51 67.76 41.78
CA MET A 1 -53.91 66.85 42.88
C MET A 1 -53.52 65.41 42.49
N ASN A 2 -52.73 64.79 43.35
CA ASN A 2 -52.44 63.33 43.46
C ASN A 2 -51.86 62.59 42.25
N SER A 3 -50.59 62.48 42.10
CA SER A 3 -49.67 61.52 42.71
C SER A 3 -50.13 60.06 42.65
N ARG A 4 -49.39 59.25 41.90
CA ARG A 4 -48.93 57.87 42.32
C ARG A 4 -47.82 57.36 41.45
N TYR A 5 -46.70 57.15 42.10
CA TYR A 5 -45.49 56.49 41.59
C TYR A 5 -45.77 54.99 41.51
N ALA A 6 -45.36 54.35 40.38
CA ALA A 6 -45.20 52.90 40.33
C ALA A 6 -43.78 52.59 39.87
N LEU A 7 -42.98 52.13 40.84
CA LEU A 7 -41.68 51.55 40.59
C LEU A 7 -41.82 50.20 39.81
N ALA A 8 -41.24 50.08 38.65
CA ALA A 8 -41.06 48.78 37.98
C ALA A 8 -39.62 48.35 38.16
N ALA A 9 -39.41 47.29 38.92
CA ALA A 9 -38.14 46.65 39.15
C ALA A 9 -37.80 45.81 37.91
N CYS A 10 -36.77 46.19 37.14
CA CYS A 10 -36.20 45.36 36.09
C CYS A 10 -35.27 44.30 36.68
N ILE A 11 -35.76 43.06 36.75
CA ILE A 11 -34.94 41.89 37.07
C ILE A 11 -34.12 41.55 35.81
N GLY A 12 -32.82 41.83 35.85
CA GLY A 12 -31.88 41.44 34.80
C GLY A 12 -31.63 39.95 34.83
N LEU A 13 -32.13 39.22 33.83
CA LEU A 13 -31.76 37.85 33.55
C LEU A 13 -30.39 37.86 32.89
N MET A 14 -29.33 37.60 33.65
CA MET A 14 -28.02 37.23 33.12
C MET A 14 -28.12 35.85 32.51
N SER A 15 -28.20 35.78 31.18
CA SER A 15 -28.04 34.56 30.42
C SER A 15 -26.56 34.17 30.45
N LEU A 16 -26.22 33.17 31.26
CA LEU A 16 -24.95 32.44 31.17
C LEU A 16 -24.92 31.67 29.86
N TRP A 17 -24.23 32.20 28.85
CA TRP A 17 -23.85 31.42 27.69
C TRP A 17 -22.71 30.48 28.08
N PRO A 18 -22.85 29.16 27.85
CA PRO A 18 -21.74 28.26 28.02
C PRO A 18 -20.68 28.60 26.97
N LEU A 19 -19.47 28.95 27.41
CA LEU A 19 -18.27 28.96 26.59
C LEU A 19 -18.06 27.55 26.03
N GLN A 20 -18.48 27.34 24.78
CA GLN A 20 -18.06 26.17 24.02
C GLN A 20 -16.56 26.36 23.76
N THR A 21 -15.73 25.70 24.58
CA THR A 21 -14.35 25.43 24.25
C THR A 21 -14.37 24.59 22.98
N LYS A 22 -14.05 25.21 21.81
CA LYS A 22 -13.63 24.47 20.64
C LYS A 22 -12.40 23.67 21.06
N GLY A 23 -12.60 22.40 21.35
CA GLY A 23 -11.51 21.45 21.44
C GLY A 23 -10.83 21.46 20.08
N ASP A 24 -9.62 21.98 20.00
CA ASP A 24 -8.73 21.81 18.87
C ASP A 24 -8.59 20.30 18.69
N ALA A 25 -9.28 19.74 17.68
CA ALA A 25 -9.06 18.38 17.25
C ALA A 25 -7.61 18.33 16.79
N GLN A 26 -6.71 17.82 17.61
CA GLN A 26 -5.36 17.49 17.19
C GLN A 26 -5.47 16.69 15.90
N PRO A 27 -4.72 17.06 14.83
CA PRO A 27 -4.70 16.29 13.62
C PRO A 27 -4.27 14.86 14.00
N GLN A 28 -5.20 13.93 13.89
CA GLN A 28 -4.94 12.52 14.18
C GLN A 28 -3.88 12.05 13.17
N GLU A 29 -2.64 11.90 13.62
CA GLU A 29 -1.55 11.40 12.77
C GLU A 29 -2.00 10.09 12.16
N LYS A 30 -2.06 10.07 10.82
CA LYS A 30 -2.43 8.86 10.09
C LYS A 30 -1.41 7.76 10.43
N PRO A 31 -1.85 6.55 10.78
CA PRO A 31 -0.94 5.49 11.16
C PRO A 31 0.05 5.20 10.02
N ILE A 32 1.32 4.98 10.37
CA ILE A 32 2.40 4.68 9.40
C ILE A 32 2.08 3.43 8.56
N VAL A 33 1.39 2.48 9.17
CA VAL A 33 0.87 1.28 8.48
C VAL A 33 -0.65 1.34 8.51
N GLN A 34 -1.27 1.42 7.33
CA GLN A 34 -2.72 1.30 7.22
C GLN A 34 -3.12 -0.16 7.03
N ILE A 35 -4.06 -0.60 7.84
CA ILE A 35 -4.70 -1.91 7.68
C ILE A 35 -5.78 -1.76 6.60
N PRO A 36 -5.91 -2.73 5.66
CA PRO A 36 -6.95 -2.70 4.65
C PRO A 36 -8.34 -2.51 5.25
N GLN A 37 -9.14 -1.66 4.64
CA GLN A 37 -10.49 -1.32 5.10
C GLN A 37 -11.42 -2.55 5.06
N PRO A 38 -12.43 -2.62 5.93
CA PRO A 38 -13.46 -3.66 5.85
C PRO A 38 -14.14 -3.67 4.47
N GLY A 39 -14.36 -4.84 3.90
CA GLY A 39 -15.02 -5.01 2.58
C GLY A 39 -14.16 -5.73 1.55
N VAL A 40 -12.84 -5.74 1.71
CA VAL A 40 -11.95 -6.66 0.99
C VAL A 40 -11.46 -7.69 2.00
N PRO A 41 -12.03 -8.89 2.06
CA PRO A 41 -11.62 -9.92 3.00
C PRO A 41 -10.22 -10.40 2.65
N GLN A 42 -9.24 -9.86 3.32
CA GLN A 42 -7.84 -10.22 3.16
C GLN A 42 -7.09 -10.13 4.48
N ILE A 43 -6.03 -10.89 4.59
CA ILE A 43 -5.07 -10.84 5.69
C ILE A 43 -3.82 -10.14 5.18
N MET A 44 -3.22 -9.30 6.00
CA MET A 44 -1.94 -8.66 5.73
C MET A 44 -0.93 -9.02 6.82
N THR A 45 0.31 -9.23 6.40
CA THR A 45 1.46 -9.42 7.31
C THR A 45 2.62 -8.51 6.92
N MET A 46 3.49 -8.24 7.89
CA MET A 46 4.72 -7.49 7.71
C MET A 46 5.90 -8.45 7.77
N GLU A 47 6.59 -8.65 6.64
CA GLU A 47 7.71 -9.58 6.53
C GLU A 47 9.07 -8.86 6.62
N GLY A 48 9.04 -7.53 6.61
CA GLY A 48 10.19 -6.66 6.73
C GLY A 48 9.78 -5.19 6.80
N LYS A 49 10.72 -4.29 7.00
CA LYS A 49 10.44 -2.84 7.04
C LYS A 49 9.71 -2.39 5.78
N PHE A 50 10.17 -2.85 4.64
CA PHE A 50 9.65 -2.49 3.31
C PHE A 50 9.05 -3.69 2.59
N VAL A 51 8.67 -4.75 3.31
CA VAL A 51 8.02 -5.94 2.75
C VAL A 51 6.66 -6.14 3.39
N ARG A 52 5.66 -6.32 2.55
CA ARG A 52 4.27 -6.62 2.92
C ARG A 52 3.83 -7.89 2.20
N ALA A 53 3.10 -8.73 2.90
CA ALA A 53 2.36 -9.80 2.27
C ALA A 53 0.87 -9.59 2.53
N SER A 54 0.06 -9.76 1.51
CA SER A 54 -1.40 -9.71 1.63
C SER A 54 -2.00 -10.87 0.85
N TYR A 55 -3.00 -11.49 1.42
CA TYR A 55 -3.64 -12.66 0.82
C TYR A 55 -5.10 -12.79 1.22
N ASN A 56 -5.85 -13.48 0.38
CA ASN A 56 -7.23 -13.88 0.64
C ASN A 56 -7.40 -15.37 0.31
N ASN A 57 -8.62 -15.80 0.02
CA ASN A 57 -8.90 -17.20 -0.32
C ASN A 57 -8.45 -17.60 -1.74
N GLU A 58 -8.08 -16.64 -2.60
CA GLU A 58 -7.71 -16.92 -4.00
C GLU A 58 -6.22 -16.71 -4.27
N GLY A 59 -5.64 -15.62 -3.77
CA GLY A 59 -4.27 -15.25 -4.09
C GLY A 59 -3.46 -14.79 -2.90
N TYR A 60 -2.15 -14.91 -3.04
CA TYR A 60 -1.13 -14.44 -2.12
C TYR A 60 -0.18 -13.51 -2.86
N VAL A 61 0.02 -12.30 -2.33
CA VAL A 61 0.86 -11.26 -2.93
C VAL A 61 1.89 -10.79 -1.93
N ILE A 62 3.15 -10.75 -2.34
CA ILE A 62 4.26 -10.17 -1.59
C ILE A 62 4.72 -8.93 -2.33
N LEU A 63 4.98 -7.86 -1.60
CA LEU A 63 5.41 -6.58 -2.13
C LEU A 63 6.65 -6.08 -1.38
N GLY A 64 7.75 -5.85 -2.12
CA GLY A 64 8.93 -5.13 -1.66
C GLY A 64 8.98 -3.74 -2.31
N TYR A 65 9.25 -2.69 -1.51
CA TYR A 65 9.23 -1.29 -1.98
C TYR A 65 10.38 -0.42 -1.46
N GLN A 66 11.47 -1.03 -0.99
CA GLN A 66 12.62 -0.28 -0.46
C GLN A 66 13.25 0.65 -1.50
N ALA A 67 13.43 0.17 -2.74
CA ALA A 67 13.98 0.99 -3.83
C ALA A 67 13.08 2.21 -4.10
N THR A 68 11.78 2.03 -4.09
CA THR A 68 10.79 3.10 -4.25
C THR A 68 10.84 4.12 -3.12
N ASN A 69 11.00 3.67 -1.87
CA ASN A 69 11.10 4.59 -0.72
C ASN A 69 12.33 5.51 -0.81
N ARG A 70 13.32 5.18 -1.64
CA ARG A 70 14.52 5.97 -1.94
C ARG A 70 14.43 6.79 -3.23
N SER A 71 13.27 6.74 -3.91
CA SER A 71 13.05 7.33 -5.24
C SER A 71 11.99 8.44 -5.23
N VAL A 72 11.75 9.07 -4.09
CA VAL A 72 10.76 10.16 -3.97
C VAL A 72 11.07 11.29 -4.95
N GLY A 73 10.04 11.75 -5.65
CA GLY A 73 10.15 12.77 -6.70
C GLY A 73 10.50 12.23 -8.09
N GLU A 74 10.95 10.97 -8.20
CA GLU A 74 11.19 10.35 -9.50
C GLU A 74 9.88 9.95 -10.18
N GLU A 75 9.86 10.01 -11.51
CA GLU A 75 8.69 9.69 -12.32
C GLU A 75 8.35 8.18 -12.31
N TRP A 76 9.35 7.32 -12.14
CA TRP A 76 9.17 5.88 -12.20
C TRP A 76 9.30 5.22 -10.83
N MET A 77 8.25 4.49 -10.45
CA MET A 77 8.20 3.67 -9.26
C MET A 77 8.52 2.22 -9.61
N LEU A 78 9.47 1.61 -8.90
CA LEU A 78 9.79 0.19 -9.01
C LEU A 78 9.29 -0.57 -7.78
N LEU A 79 8.50 -1.60 -7.99
CA LEU A 79 8.03 -2.52 -6.96
C LEU A 79 8.56 -3.93 -7.26
N GLU A 80 9.09 -4.62 -6.26
CA GLU A 80 9.39 -6.05 -6.34
C GLU A 80 8.17 -6.82 -5.89
N VAL A 81 7.64 -7.71 -6.72
CA VAL A 81 6.37 -8.38 -6.45
C VAL A 81 6.53 -9.87 -6.59
N GLY A 82 5.97 -10.60 -5.64
CA GLY A 82 5.79 -12.04 -5.67
C GLY A 82 4.32 -12.40 -5.64
N MET A 83 3.89 -13.39 -6.42
CA MET A 83 2.51 -13.86 -6.44
C MET A 83 2.44 -15.38 -6.54
N THR A 84 1.43 -15.95 -5.89
CA THR A 84 1.03 -17.35 -6.01
C THR A 84 -0.47 -17.48 -5.79
N LEU A 85 -1.08 -18.54 -6.26
CA LEU A 85 -2.47 -18.86 -5.90
C LEU A 85 -2.52 -19.54 -4.53
N ARG A 86 -3.71 -19.60 -3.94
CA ARG A 86 -3.96 -20.36 -2.72
C ARG A 86 -4.29 -21.80 -3.07
N ASP A 87 -4.12 -22.68 -2.07
CA ASP A 87 -4.41 -24.09 -2.20
C ASP A 87 -5.83 -24.33 -2.78
N ASN A 88 -5.95 -25.24 -3.72
CA ASN A 88 -7.19 -25.61 -4.41
C ASN A 88 -7.80 -24.53 -5.34
N VAL A 89 -7.07 -23.46 -5.65
CA VAL A 89 -7.47 -22.54 -6.71
C VAL A 89 -6.94 -23.09 -8.03
N PRO A 90 -7.79 -23.27 -9.07
CA PRO A 90 -7.33 -23.74 -10.36
C PRO A 90 -6.30 -22.79 -10.98
N ASP A 91 -5.32 -23.36 -11.64
CA ASP A 91 -4.31 -22.62 -12.41
C ASP A 91 -4.96 -21.75 -13.47
N TYR A 92 -4.44 -20.54 -13.68
CA TYR A 92 -4.87 -19.67 -14.77
C TYR A 92 -3.82 -18.67 -15.21
N ARG A 93 -4.05 -18.10 -16.38
CA ARG A 93 -3.21 -17.06 -16.96
C ARG A 93 -3.59 -15.70 -16.39
N PHE A 94 -2.68 -15.11 -15.64
CA PHE A 94 -2.86 -13.81 -15.00
C PHE A 94 -2.37 -12.70 -15.94
N PRO A 95 -3.25 -11.80 -16.40
CA PRO A 95 -2.88 -10.74 -17.33
C PRO A 95 -2.28 -9.53 -16.60
N ARG A 96 -1.41 -8.78 -17.28
CA ARG A 96 -0.77 -7.57 -16.74
C ARG A 96 -1.77 -6.46 -16.37
N GLU A 97 -2.91 -6.39 -17.09
CA GLU A 97 -3.97 -5.40 -16.87
C GLU A 97 -4.70 -5.59 -15.53
N ALA A 98 -4.50 -6.74 -14.90
CA ALA A 98 -5.02 -7.02 -13.57
C ALA A 98 -4.24 -6.31 -12.45
N LEU A 99 -3.17 -5.60 -12.80
CA LEU A 99 -2.32 -4.86 -11.86
C LEU A 99 -2.54 -3.36 -12.01
N SER A 100 -2.74 -2.68 -10.89
CA SER A 100 -2.77 -1.21 -10.83
C SER A 100 -2.22 -0.69 -9.50
N LEU A 101 -1.82 0.57 -9.52
CA LEU A 101 -1.31 1.28 -8.35
C LEU A 101 -2.28 2.40 -7.98
N GLU A 102 -2.60 2.54 -6.70
CA GLU A 102 -3.31 3.70 -6.19
C GLU A 102 -2.34 4.58 -5.40
N THR A 103 -2.32 5.86 -5.73
CA THR A 103 -1.45 6.88 -5.13
C THR A 103 -2.12 7.55 -3.92
N PRO A 104 -1.39 8.34 -3.10
CA PRO A 104 -1.94 8.96 -1.90
C PRO A 104 -3.11 9.92 -2.14
N ASP A 105 -3.25 10.46 -3.35
CA ASP A 105 -4.36 11.31 -3.77
C ASP A 105 -5.57 10.52 -4.33
N GLY A 106 -5.52 9.19 -4.29
CA GLY A 106 -6.59 8.31 -4.78
C GLY A 106 -6.56 8.04 -6.28
N THR A 107 -5.56 8.55 -7.01
CA THR A 107 -5.43 8.28 -8.44
C THR A 107 -5.02 6.84 -8.68
N THR A 108 -5.74 6.13 -9.55
CA THR A 108 -5.39 4.77 -9.96
C THR A 108 -4.59 4.80 -11.26
N ILE A 109 -3.42 4.19 -11.23
CA ILE A 109 -2.47 4.13 -12.34
C ILE A 109 -2.37 2.69 -12.82
N PRO A 110 -2.69 2.39 -14.09
CA PRO A 110 -2.49 1.06 -14.67
C PRO A 110 -1.01 0.76 -14.85
N LEU A 111 -0.68 -0.52 -15.03
CA LEU A 111 0.66 -0.92 -15.40
C LEU A 111 0.95 -0.42 -16.83
N PRO A 112 2.02 0.36 -17.06
CA PRO A 112 2.31 0.92 -18.38
C PRO A 112 2.69 -0.16 -19.40
N SER A 113 2.66 0.20 -20.67
CA SER A 113 3.14 -0.68 -21.73
C SER A 113 4.65 -0.90 -21.65
N ILE A 114 5.13 -1.99 -22.26
CA ILE A 114 6.57 -2.28 -22.36
C ILE A 114 7.30 -1.22 -23.19
N SER A 115 6.64 -0.66 -24.20
CA SER A 115 7.22 0.40 -25.04
C SER A 115 7.44 1.69 -24.24
N GLU A 116 6.51 2.06 -23.35
CA GLU A 116 6.69 3.21 -22.45
C GLU A 116 7.86 2.99 -21.50
N GLN A 117 7.95 1.81 -20.88
CA GLN A 117 9.05 1.48 -19.96
C GLN A 117 10.41 1.49 -20.70
N ARG A 118 10.50 0.92 -21.90
CA ARG A 118 11.76 0.87 -22.68
C ARG A 118 12.21 2.25 -23.16
N GLY A 119 11.29 3.12 -23.47
CA GLY A 119 11.55 4.51 -23.88
C GLY A 119 11.95 5.43 -22.74
N SER A 120 11.99 4.95 -21.49
CA SER A 120 12.17 5.76 -20.29
C SER A 120 13.52 5.53 -19.61
N ALA A 121 13.94 6.49 -18.77
CA ALA A 121 15.18 6.45 -18.02
C ALA A 121 15.08 5.58 -16.73
N VAL A 122 14.62 4.33 -16.85
CA VAL A 122 14.47 3.42 -15.69
C VAL A 122 15.79 2.77 -15.25
N GLN A 123 16.90 2.99 -15.96
CA GLN A 123 18.19 2.40 -15.61
C GLN A 123 18.67 2.76 -14.21
N ALA A 124 18.50 4.03 -13.79
CA ALA A 124 18.92 4.51 -12.48
C ALA A 124 18.21 3.76 -11.35
N ILE A 125 16.87 3.60 -11.45
CA ILE A 125 16.11 2.87 -10.44
C ILE A 125 16.42 1.37 -10.46
N GLN A 126 16.70 0.77 -11.63
CA GLN A 126 17.12 -0.61 -11.72
C GLN A 126 18.49 -0.84 -11.05
N GLN A 127 19.46 0.06 -11.25
CA GLN A 127 20.76 -0.04 -10.57
C GLN A 127 20.61 0.10 -9.07
N ARG A 128 19.77 1.04 -8.59
CA ARG A 128 19.47 1.19 -7.16
C ARG A 128 18.85 -0.09 -6.59
N ALA A 129 17.91 -0.70 -7.28
CA ALA A 129 17.26 -1.94 -6.87
C ALA A 129 18.20 -3.16 -6.84
N LYS A 130 19.33 -3.14 -7.55
CA LYS A 130 20.36 -4.19 -7.44
C LYS A 130 21.08 -4.15 -6.09
N VAL A 131 21.23 -2.95 -5.51
CA VAL A 131 21.96 -2.73 -4.25
C VAL A 131 21.01 -2.70 -3.06
N GLN A 132 19.81 -2.16 -3.24
CA GLN A 132 18.80 -1.93 -2.19
C GLN A 132 17.51 -2.65 -2.55
N ARG A 133 17.58 -3.97 -2.62
CA ARG A 133 16.38 -4.78 -2.88
C ARG A 133 15.90 -5.45 -1.60
N ASP A 134 14.59 -5.60 -1.53
CA ASP A 134 13.95 -6.41 -0.50
C ASP A 134 14.08 -7.91 -0.82
N SER A 135 14.18 -8.72 0.22
CA SER A 135 13.90 -10.14 0.08
C SER A 135 12.39 -10.35 0.06
N ILE A 136 11.85 -10.85 -1.05
CA ILE A 136 10.43 -11.16 -1.20
C ILE A 136 10.17 -12.68 -1.20
N ASN A 137 11.01 -13.45 -0.52
CA ASN A 137 10.93 -14.91 -0.50
C ASN A 137 10.10 -15.43 0.69
N TYR A 138 8.88 -14.88 0.85
CA TYR A 138 7.96 -15.21 1.95
C TYR A 138 6.71 -15.95 1.45
N PHE A 139 6.90 -16.87 0.53
CA PHE A 139 5.80 -17.65 -0.03
C PHE A 139 5.32 -18.74 0.93
N PRO A 140 4.04 -19.18 0.82
CA PRO A 140 3.58 -20.39 1.46
C PRO A 140 4.44 -21.60 1.06
N ALA A 141 4.57 -22.58 1.95
CA ALA A 141 5.42 -23.75 1.73
C ALA A 141 5.05 -24.56 0.47
N GLY A 142 3.77 -24.53 0.05
CA GLY A 142 3.30 -25.17 -1.19
C GLY A 142 3.90 -24.54 -2.44
N ALA A 143 4.11 -23.23 -2.47
CA ALA A 143 4.65 -22.51 -3.62
C ALA A 143 6.19 -22.66 -3.69
N SER A 144 6.66 -23.84 -4.06
CA SER A 144 8.09 -24.20 -4.05
C SER A 144 8.77 -24.11 -5.42
N ARG A 145 8.00 -24.06 -6.52
CA ARG A 145 8.53 -23.97 -7.88
C ARG A 145 8.78 -22.52 -8.27
N ALA A 146 10.01 -22.21 -8.67
CA ALA A 146 10.35 -20.88 -9.16
C ALA A 146 9.58 -20.53 -10.45
N CYS A 147 9.06 -19.30 -10.49
CA CYS A 147 8.36 -18.73 -11.64
C CYS A 147 8.80 -17.28 -11.82
N ALA A 148 9.10 -16.89 -13.07
CA ALA A 148 9.46 -15.51 -13.39
C ALA A 148 8.25 -14.76 -13.94
N MET A 149 7.95 -13.60 -13.34
CA MET A 149 6.95 -12.68 -13.85
C MET A 149 7.64 -11.65 -14.74
N LEU A 150 7.58 -11.86 -16.05
CA LEU A 150 8.34 -11.12 -17.05
C LEU A 150 7.51 -10.01 -17.73
N PHE A 151 6.64 -9.32 -17.00
CA PHE A 151 5.97 -8.13 -17.53
C PHE A 151 6.97 -7.05 -17.95
N PHE A 152 8.07 -6.94 -17.21
CA PHE A 152 9.17 -6.03 -17.47
C PHE A 152 10.50 -6.74 -17.23
N PRO A 153 11.07 -7.40 -18.24
CA PRO A 153 12.41 -7.97 -18.13
C PRO A 153 13.45 -6.88 -17.82
N ASP A 154 14.47 -7.23 -17.05
CA ASP A 154 15.57 -6.31 -16.78
C ASP A 154 16.23 -5.83 -18.09
N LEU A 155 16.57 -4.54 -18.15
CA LEU A 155 17.27 -3.96 -19.27
C LEU A 155 18.62 -4.68 -19.49
N GLY A 156 18.85 -5.08 -20.72
CA GLY A 156 20.03 -5.86 -21.09
C GLY A 156 19.89 -7.37 -20.89
N SER A 157 18.78 -7.86 -20.34
CA SER A 157 18.47 -9.29 -20.32
C SER A 157 18.03 -9.76 -21.71
N ARG A 158 18.20 -11.08 -21.98
CA ARG A 158 17.67 -11.72 -23.20
C ARG A 158 16.22 -12.20 -23.03
N ALA A 159 15.63 -12.01 -21.86
CA ALA A 159 14.27 -12.43 -21.61
C ALA A 159 13.29 -11.60 -22.43
N LEU A 160 12.31 -12.29 -23.02
CA LEU A 160 11.22 -11.64 -23.74
C LEU A 160 10.15 -11.18 -22.76
N PRO A 161 9.60 -9.98 -22.93
CA PRO A 161 8.46 -9.54 -22.14
C PRO A 161 7.23 -10.40 -22.42
N GLN A 162 6.42 -10.56 -21.38
CA GLN A 162 5.17 -11.31 -21.43
C GLN A 162 4.02 -10.42 -20.95
N ASP A 163 2.84 -10.59 -21.53
CA ASP A 163 1.63 -9.90 -21.10
C ASP A 163 0.81 -10.71 -20.08
N VAL A 164 1.18 -11.97 -19.89
CA VAL A 164 0.52 -12.89 -18.97
C VAL A 164 1.52 -13.73 -18.21
N VAL A 165 1.14 -14.18 -17.01
CA VAL A 165 1.90 -15.11 -16.16
C VAL A 165 0.99 -16.28 -15.79
N ASP A 166 1.50 -17.50 -15.93
CA ASP A 166 0.77 -18.71 -15.50
C ASP A 166 0.91 -18.86 -13.99
N LEU A 167 -0.15 -18.55 -13.25
CA LEU A 167 -0.21 -18.70 -11.80
C LEU A 167 -0.76 -20.07 -11.43
N SER A 168 -0.16 -20.65 -10.39
CA SER A 168 -0.62 -21.85 -9.70
C SER A 168 -0.32 -21.75 -8.19
N ASP A 169 -0.80 -22.68 -7.41
CA ASP A 169 -0.53 -22.76 -5.97
C ASP A 169 0.87 -23.30 -5.65
N ASP A 170 1.50 -24.02 -6.59
CA ASP A 170 2.85 -24.57 -6.45
C ASP A 170 3.96 -23.63 -6.95
N ARG A 171 3.61 -22.51 -7.61
CA ARG A 171 4.57 -21.57 -8.22
C ARG A 171 4.75 -20.30 -7.41
N ALA A 172 5.99 -19.97 -7.09
CA ALA A 172 6.42 -18.69 -6.54
C ALA A 172 6.82 -17.74 -7.69
N CYS A 173 5.87 -17.02 -8.27
CA CYS A 173 6.11 -16.12 -9.40
C CYS A 173 6.63 -14.78 -8.92
N VAL A 174 7.87 -14.42 -9.23
CA VAL A 174 8.50 -13.17 -8.81
C VAL A 174 8.88 -12.29 -10.02
N GLY A 175 8.76 -10.98 -9.85
CA GLY A 175 9.12 -10.02 -10.89
C GLY A 175 9.18 -8.59 -10.38
N ARG A 176 9.45 -7.68 -11.31
CA ARG A 176 9.48 -6.24 -11.05
C ARG A 176 8.36 -5.56 -11.82
N LEU A 177 7.67 -4.66 -11.14
CA LEU A 177 6.66 -3.80 -11.74
C LEU A 177 7.19 -2.38 -11.78
N TYR A 178 6.91 -1.69 -12.88
CA TYR A 178 7.26 -0.28 -13.06
C TYR A 178 5.97 0.51 -13.29
N PHE A 179 5.74 1.53 -12.47
CA PHE A 179 4.61 2.44 -12.65
C PHE A 179 5.11 3.83 -12.95
N LYS A 180 4.53 4.47 -13.96
CA LYS A 180 4.81 5.87 -14.29
C LYS A 180 3.91 6.76 -13.45
N ILE A 181 4.50 7.54 -12.54
CA ILE A 181 3.77 8.38 -11.59
C ILE A 181 3.72 9.83 -12.09
N PRO A 182 2.57 10.32 -12.53
CA PRO A 182 2.43 11.71 -12.92
C PRO A 182 2.79 12.66 -11.77
N GLY A 183 3.74 13.56 -12.00
CA GLY A 183 4.23 14.48 -10.97
C GLY A 183 5.19 13.87 -9.94
N GLY A 184 5.67 12.64 -10.18
CA GLY A 184 6.66 11.96 -9.36
C GLY A 184 6.10 11.25 -8.14
N ILE A 185 6.92 10.36 -7.57
CA ILE A 185 6.61 9.57 -6.37
C ILE A 185 6.46 10.52 -5.18
N LYS A 186 5.31 10.45 -4.49
CA LYS A 186 4.99 11.28 -3.32
C LYS A 186 5.10 10.47 -2.04
N TYR A 187 5.38 11.15 -0.93
CA TYR A 187 5.22 10.55 0.40
C TYR A 187 3.77 10.20 0.68
N GLY A 188 3.55 9.18 1.48
CA GLY A 188 2.22 8.81 1.93
C GLY A 188 1.80 7.41 1.52
N GLN A 189 0.53 7.10 1.75
CA GLN A 189 -0.04 5.78 1.55
C GLN A 189 -0.29 5.50 0.07
N HIS A 190 0.17 4.32 -0.37
CA HIS A 190 -0.06 3.74 -1.69
C HIS A 190 -0.67 2.36 -1.54
N TRP A 191 -1.27 1.86 -2.62
CA TRP A 191 -1.83 0.52 -2.68
C TRP A 191 -1.47 -0.15 -4.00
N LEU A 192 -0.89 -1.34 -3.93
CA LEU A 192 -0.83 -2.22 -5.10
C LEU A 192 -2.12 -3.02 -5.16
N ASN A 193 -2.88 -2.86 -6.21
CA ASN A 193 -4.12 -3.59 -6.46
C ASN A 193 -3.83 -4.76 -7.41
N VAL A 194 -4.17 -5.96 -6.98
CA VAL A 194 -4.00 -7.21 -7.73
C VAL A 194 -5.37 -7.85 -7.89
N LYS A 195 -5.94 -7.76 -9.09
CA LYS A 195 -7.26 -8.30 -9.40
C LYS A 195 -7.12 -9.74 -9.89
N PHE A 196 -7.33 -10.69 -8.99
CA PHE A 196 -7.45 -12.10 -9.33
C PHE A 196 -8.75 -12.37 -10.09
N GLN A 197 -9.01 -13.63 -10.49
CA GLN A 197 -10.23 -13.95 -11.26
C GLN A 197 -11.52 -13.62 -10.52
N LYS A 198 -11.59 -13.91 -9.23
CA LYS A 198 -12.82 -13.80 -8.41
C LYS A 198 -12.70 -12.76 -7.31
N SER A 199 -11.49 -12.25 -7.05
CA SER A 199 -11.23 -11.39 -5.91
C SER A 199 -10.19 -10.31 -6.21
N LEU A 200 -10.09 -9.36 -5.28
CA LEU A 200 -9.08 -8.30 -5.29
C LEU A 200 -8.23 -8.43 -4.02
N VAL A 201 -6.91 -8.43 -4.19
CA VAL A 201 -5.96 -8.24 -3.09
C VAL A 201 -5.38 -6.83 -3.21
N ARG A 202 -5.47 -6.06 -2.13
CA ARG A 202 -4.90 -4.71 -2.03
C ARG A 202 -3.74 -4.72 -1.04
N VAL A 203 -2.53 -4.51 -1.52
CA VAL A 203 -1.33 -4.48 -0.68
C VAL A 203 -1.00 -3.06 -0.29
N PRO A 204 -1.19 -2.66 1.00
CA PRO A 204 -0.86 -1.33 1.47
C PRO A 204 0.65 -1.16 1.65
N PHE A 205 1.18 -0.02 1.21
CA PHE A 205 2.55 0.38 1.52
C PHE A 205 2.64 1.90 1.62
N ARG A 206 3.56 2.37 2.43
CA ARG A 206 3.73 3.81 2.65
C ARG A 206 5.15 4.23 2.31
N ILE A 207 5.25 5.24 1.48
CA ILE A 207 6.51 5.94 1.22
C ILE A 207 6.74 6.90 2.38
N LEU A 208 7.79 6.63 3.14
CA LEU A 208 8.08 7.26 4.43
C LEU A 208 8.99 8.47 4.26
N THR A 209 8.71 9.54 5.01
CA THR A 209 9.70 10.60 5.25
C THR A 209 10.86 10.05 6.10
N LYS A 210 11.94 10.81 6.19
CA LYS A 210 13.10 10.43 7.04
C LYS A 210 12.70 10.27 8.51
N GLU A 211 11.86 11.14 9.00
CA GLU A 211 11.35 11.16 10.40
C GLU A 211 10.44 9.96 10.64
N GLU A 212 9.50 9.70 9.71
CA GLU A 212 8.62 8.52 9.76
C GLU A 212 9.44 7.23 9.72
N GLU A 213 10.47 7.15 8.86
CA GLU A 213 11.32 5.95 8.75
C GLU A 213 12.11 5.69 10.04
N GLN A 214 12.63 6.75 10.69
CA GLN A 214 13.30 6.63 11.98
C GLN A 214 12.35 6.12 13.07
N THR A 215 11.16 6.71 13.17
CA THR A 215 10.11 6.30 14.12
C THR A 215 9.66 4.88 13.85
N PHE A 216 9.42 4.54 12.59
CA PHE A 216 9.04 3.20 12.16
C PHE A 216 10.13 2.17 12.52
N SER A 217 11.40 2.51 12.29
CA SER A 217 12.53 1.63 12.60
C SER A 217 12.66 1.34 14.11
N LYS A 218 12.43 2.35 14.95
CA LYS A 218 12.45 2.21 16.41
C LYS A 218 11.29 1.33 16.91
N ASN A 219 10.12 1.46 16.30
CA ASN A 219 8.88 0.84 16.76
C ASN A 219 8.49 -0.40 15.93
N TYR A 220 9.34 -0.85 15.01
CA TYR A 220 9.00 -1.90 14.04
C TYR A 220 8.35 -3.14 14.66
N LYS A 221 8.98 -3.72 15.70
CA LYS A 221 8.48 -4.94 16.37
C LYS A 221 7.10 -4.72 17.03
N SER A 222 6.84 -3.53 17.54
CA SER A 222 5.55 -3.21 18.15
C SER A 222 4.46 -3.08 17.08
N ILE A 223 4.76 -2.40 15.98
CA ILE A 223 3.85 -2.21 14.85
C ILE A 223 3.55 -3.57 14.18
N GLU A 224 4.58 -4.39 13.93
CA GLU A 224 4.44 -5.75 13.39
C GLU A 224 3.49 -6.60 14.25
N ARG A 225 3.63 -6.55 15.58
CA ARG A 225 2.73 -7.24 16.51
C ARG A 225 1.31 -6.73 16.40
N GLN A 226 1.10 -5.41 16.36
CA GLN A 226 -0.22 -4.81 16.21
C GLN A 226 -0.91 -5.25 14.92
N VAL A 227 -0.18 -5.25 13.79
CA VAL A 227 -0.69 -5.75 12.52
C VAL A 227 -1.09 -7.21 12.63
N LYS A 228 -0.21 -8.06 13.16
CA LYS A 228 -0.50 -9.49 13.37
C LYS A 228 -1.72 -9.72 14.25
N ASP A 229 -1.87 -8.95 15.31
CA ASP A 229 -3.00 -9.07 16.24
C ASP A 229 -4.32 -8.61 15.62
N ALA A 230 -4.28 -7.61 14.73
CA ALA A 230 -5.47 -7.13 14.01
C ALA A 230 -6.09 -8.19 13.09
N PHE A 231 -5.30 -9.13 12.59
CA PHE A 231 -5.76 -10.21 11.68
C PHE A 231 -5.91 -11.57 12.38
N LYS A 232 -5.74 -11.65 13.70
CA LYS A 232 -6.06 -12.87 14.45
C LYS A 232 -7.57 -13.13 14.41
N PRO A 233 -8.02 -14.38 14.21
CA PRO A 233 -9.42 -14.71 14.34
C PRO A 233 -9.87 -14.35 15.76
N LYS A 234 -10.92 -13.58 15.87
CA LYS A 234 -11.61 -13.38 17.15
C LYS A 234 -12.20 -14.73 17.58
N LYS A 235 -11.71 -15.27 18.71
CA LYS A 235 -12.28 -16.47 19.33
C LYS A 235 -13.68 -16.19 19.82
#